data_2eeea977aed10a9b61b81cbc56c09f32
#
_entry.id   2eeea977aed10a9b61b81cbc56c09f32
#
_cell.length_a   1.000
_cell.length_b   1.000
_cell.length_c   1.000
_cell.angle_alpha   90.00
_cell.angle_beta   90.00
_cell.angle_gamma   90.00
#
_symmetry.space_group_name_H-M   'P 1'
#
loop_
_entity.id
_entity.type
_entity.pdbx_description
1 polymer ?
#
loop_
_entity_poly.entity_id
_entity_poly.type
_entity_poly.pdbx_seq_one_letter_code
_entity_poly.pdbx_strand_id
1 'polypeptide(L)'
;MAGSAEELKQLSIKEFTEAAKVYESGHAGIYEMCKDDYPQMLEELELEPFEDALDVGCGTGAVLELLHARYPSKHLTGLDLTPGMIDVAQAKQLDNVSFVVGDAEALPFEPRSFDAVLCSNSFHHYPHPERFFAEVARVLRPGGRLVLRGYTSNDVAVWLMNNIELPLARLLGHGDVRILKLSELRALVEESGLTPLKLEAQKGFRAHLVARKG
;
A
#
# COMPACT_ATOMS: atom_id res chain seq x y z
N MET A 1 0.56 -24.97 8.61
CA MET A 1 1.13 -24.80 7.25
C MET A 1 0.81 -23.38 6.82
N ALA A 2 1.75 -22.64 6.23
CA ALA A 2 1.43 -21.35 5.62
C ALA A 2 0.46 -21.62 4.46
N GLY A 3 -0.64 -20.88 4.38
CA GLY A 3 -1.57 -20.98 3.25
C GLY A 3 -0.87 -20.64 1.92
N SER A 4 -1.41 -21.09 0.79
CA SER A 4 -0.92 -20.64 -0.52
C SER A 4 -1.11 -19.13 -0.68
N ALA A 5 -0.36 -18.50 -1.60
CA ALA A 5 -0.52 -17.08 -1.90
C ALA A 5 -1.97 -16.72 -2.23
N GLU A 6 -2.64 -17.57 -2.98
CA GLU A 6 -4.05 -17.40 -3.35
C GLU A 6 -4.98 -17.47 -2.13
N GLU A 7 -4.77 -18.41 -1.22
CA GLU A 7 -5.54 -18.51 0.02
C GLU A 7 -5.38 -17.25 0.89
N LEU A 8 -4.17 -16.69 0.98
CA LEU A 8 -3.90 -15.45 1.72
C LEU A 8 -4.60 -14.25 1.08
N LYS A 9 -4.59 -14.13 -0.25
CA LYS A 9 -5.32 -13.10 -0.98
C LYS A 9 -6.83 -13.21 -0.77
N GLN A 10 -7.38 -14.42 -0.77
CA GLN A 10 -8.80 -14.66 -0.51
C GLN A 10 -9.21 -14.28 0.92
N LEU A 11 -8.34 -14.52 1.92
CA LEU A 11 -8.56 -14.03 3.29
C LEU A 11 -8.62 -12.50 3.34
N SER A 12 -7.67 -11.81 2.72
CA SER A 12 -7.69 -10.34 2.63
C SER A 12 -8.95 -9.82 1.94
N ILE A 13 -9.35 -10.40 0.79
CA ILE A 13 -10.58 -10.01 0.09
C ILE A 13 -11.80 -10.16 1.01
N LYS A 14 -11.91 -11.27 1.73
CA LYS A 14 -13.02 -11.52 2.65
C LYS A 14 -13.04 -10.49 3.78
N GLU A 15 -11.92 -10.31 4.47
CA GLU A 15 -11.77 -9.37 5.59
C GLU A 15 -12.16 -7.95 5.17
N PHE A 16 -11.57 -7.46 4.07
CA PHE A 16 -11.82 -6.10 3.63
C PHE A 16 -13.17 -5.90 2.94
N THR A 17 -13.80 -6.93 2.39
CA THR A 17 -15.20 -6.86 1.92
C THR A 17 -16.16 -6.62 3.09
N GLU A 18 -15.93 -7.29 4.22
CA GLU A 18 -16.73 -7.10 5.42
C GLU A 18 -16.49 -5.69 6.04
N ALA A 19 -15.24 -5.24 6.03
CA ALA A 19 -14.85 -3.94 6.57
C ALA A 19 -15.27 -2.74 5.71
N ALA A 20 -15.39 -2.90 4.37
CA ALA A 20 -15.51 -1.80 3.42
C ALA A 20 -16.60 -0.77 3.77
N LYS A 21 -17.79 -1.22 4.17
CA LYS A 21 -18.95 -0.36 4.45
C LYS A 21 -18.80 0.49 5.71
N VAL A 22 -17.94 0.07 6.61
CA VAL A 22 -17.73 0.72 7.92
C VAL A 22 -16.31 1.26 8.09
N TYR A 23 -15.48 1.11 7.07
CA TYR A 23 -14.04 1.38 7.12
C TYR A 23 -13.73 2.80 7.60
N GLU A 24 -14.39 3.82 7.05
CA GLU A 24 -14.20 5.23 7.40
C GLU A 24 -15.14 5.71 8.53
N SER A 25 -16.01 4.86 9.05
CA SER A 25 -17.02 5.25 10.08
C SER A 25 -16.48 5.32 11.50
N GLY A 26 -15.19 5.09 11.72
CA GLY A 26 -14.58 5.03 13.06
C GLY A 26 -14.89 3.75 13.85
N HIS A 27 -15.79 2.89 13.38
CA HIS A 27 -16.17 1.65 14.07
C HIS A 27 -15.19 0.51 13.78
N ALA A 28 -14.53 0.52 12.62
CA ALA A 28 -13.58 -0.53 12.25
C ALA A 28 -12.20 -0.39 12.92
N GLY A 29 -11.85 0.79 13.43
CA GLY A 29 -10.55 1.06 14.07
C GLY A 29 -9.35 1.11 13.12
N ILE A 30 -9.40 0.42 11.96
CA ILE A 30 -8.31 0.31 10.99
C ILE A 30 -8.01 1.67 10.36
N TYR A 31 -9.04 2.39 9.90
CA TYR A 31 -8.90 3.72 9.33
C TYR A 31 -8.25 4.71 10.32
N GLU A 32 -8.69 4.70 11.58
CA GLU A 32 -8.12 5.55 12.63
C GLU A 32 -6.62 5.30 12.86
N MET A 33 -6.16 4.06 12.70
CA MET A 33 -4.74 3.72 12.80
C MET A 33 -3.93 4.18 11.58
N CYS A 34 -4.55 4.26 10.41
CA CYS A 34 -3.88 4.56 9.13
C CYS A 34 -3.86 6.06 8.80
N LYS A 35 -4.92 6.80 9.16
CA LYS A 35 -5.10 8.21 8.75
C LYS A 35 -3.95 9.14 9.19
N ASP A 36 -3.29 8.83 10.31
CA ASP A 36 -2.17 9.62 10.83
C ASP A 36 -0.91 9.50 9.95
N ASP A 37 -0.84 8.50 9.07
CA ASP A 37 0.25 8.32 8.11
C ASP A 37 0.09 9.20 6.85
N TYR A 38 -1.15 9.60 6.51
CA TYR A 38 -1.46 10.28 5.24
C TYR A 38 -0.76 11.64 5.10
N PRO A 39 -0.74 12.54 6.09
CA PRO A 39 -0.09 13.84 5.94
C PRO A 39 1.37 13.72 5.53
N GLN A 40 2.13 12.82 6.17
CA GLN A 40 3.54 12.62 5.85
C GLN A 40 3.74 12.03 4.44
N MET A 41 2.86 11.13 4.00
CA MET A 41 2.92 10.60 2.63
C MET A 41 2.69 11.71 1.59
N LEU A 42 1.74 12.60 1.86
CA LEU A 42 1.46 13.74 0.99
C LEU A 42 2.64 14.72 0.97
N GLU A 43 3.24 15.03 2.10
CA GLU A 43 4.44 15.87 2.19
C GLU A 43 5.60 15.30 1.35
N GLU A 44 5.87 13.99 1.43
CA GLU A 44 6.89 13.33 0.59
C GLU A 44 6.54 13.37 -0.90
N LEU A 45 5.27 13.23 -1.24
CA LEU A 45 4.80 13.33 -2.62
C LEU A 45 4.97 14.75 -3.17
N GLU A 46 4.80 15.76 -2.34
CA GLU A 46 4.86 17.18 -2.70
C GLU A 46 6.28 17.72 -2.89
N LEU A 47 7.31 16.99 -2.45
CA LEU A 47 8.71 17.39 -2.63
C LEU A 47 9.12 17.50 -4.11
N GLU A 48 8.41 16.83 -5.00
CA GLU A 48 8.68 16.86 -6.44
C GLU A 48 7.38 16.90 -7.27
N PRO A 49 7.38 17.52 -8.45
CA PRO A 49 6.22 17.56 -9.32
C PRO A 49 5.74 16.16 -9.73
N PHE A 50 4.43 16.01 -9.91
CA PHE A 50 3.80 14.83 -10.49
C PHE A 50 2.54 15.25 -11.28
N GLU A 51 2.17 14.46 -12.28
CA GLU A 51 0.91 14.56 -13.01
C GLU A 51 0.05 13.32 -12.78
N ASP A 52 0.66 12.13 -12.86
CA ASP A 52 -0.01 10.85 -12.73
C ASP A 52 0.47 10.13 -11.46
N ALA A 53 -0.44 9.86 -10.52
CA ALA A 53 -0.13 9.12 -9.30
C ALA A 53 -1.01 7.88 -9.16
N LEU A 54 -0.40 6.79 -8.67
CA LEU A 54 -1.05 5.52 -8.37
C LEU A 54 -1.01 5.25 -6.86
N ASP A 55 -2.13 4.91 -6.25
CA ASP A 55 -2.22 4.40 -4.88
C ASP A 55 -2.52 2.89 -4.92
N VAL A 56 -1.57 2.06 -4.47
CA VAL A 56 -1.66 0.60 -4.49
C VAL A 56 -2.12 0.09 -3.12
N GLY A 57 -3.23 -0.62 -3.10
CA GLY A 57 -3.96 -0.96 -1.89
C GLY A 57 -4.72 0.25 -1.36
N CYS A 58 -5.40 0.96 -2.25
CA CYS A 58 -6.05 2.25 -1.97
C CYS A 58 -7.26 2.15 -1.03
N GLY A 59 -7.77 0.95 -0.76
CA GLY A 59 -8.96 0.73 0.04
C GLY A 59 -10.15 1.54 -0.48
N THR A 60 -10.79 2.28 0.41
CA THR A 60 -11.92 3.18 0.08
C THR A 60 -11.50 4.50 -0.61
N GLY A 61 -10.21 4.65 -0.97
CA GLY A 61 -9.70 5.83 -1.67
C GLY A 61 -9.46 7.06 -0.79
N ALA A 62 -9.29 6.89 0.51
CA ALA A 62 -9.13 8.02 1.44
C ALA A 62 -7.90 8.90 1.15
N VAL A 63 -6.75 8.31 0.77
CA VAL A 63 -5.54 9.04 0.36
C VAL A 63 -5.79 9.82 -0.92
N LEU A 64 -6.46 9.20 -1.90
CA LEU A 64 -6.76 9.83 -3.18
C LEU A 64 -7.79 10.97 -3.04
N GLU A 65 -8.74 10.85 -2.12
CA GLU A 65 -9.66 11.93 -1.79
C GLU A 65 -8.93 13.17 -1.24
N LEU A 66 -7.96 12.97 -0.35
CA LEU A 66 -7.12 14.05 0.17
C LEU A 66 -6.24 14.68 -0.93
N LEU A 67 -5.67 13.85 -1.82
CA LEU A 67 -4.90 14.31 -2.96
C LEU A 67 -5.76 15.08 -3.96
N HIS A 68 -6.96 14.56 -4.28
CA HIS A 68 -7.90 15.23 -5.17
C HIS A 68 -8.32 16.60 -4.64
N ALA A 69 -8.65 16.70 -3.35
CA ALA A 69 -9.00 17.97 -2.73
C ALA A 69 -7.86 19.01 -2.83
N ARG A 70 -6.59 18.57 -2.81
CA ARG A 70 -5.41 19.44 -2.88
C ARG A 70 -4.98 19.72 -4.33
N TYR A 71 -5.15 18.74 -5.22
CA TYR A 71 -4.70 18.76 -6.62
C TYR A 71 -5.78 18.25 -7.57
N PRO A 72 -6.89 18.96 -7.74
CA PRO A 72 -8.07 18.47 -8.50
C PRO A 72 -7.81 18.27 -10.01
N SER A 73 -6.73 18.84 -10.55
CA SER A 73 -6.35 18.69 -11.96
C SER A 73 -5.42 17.49 -12.24
N LYS A 74 -4.90 16.82 -11.21
CA LYS A 74 -4.00 15.67 -11.38
C LYS A 74 -4.78 14.41 -11.72
N HIS A 75 -4.14 13.51 -12.46
CA HIS A 75 -4.67 12.18 -12.73
C HIS A 75 -4.30 11.22 -11.61
N LEU A 76 -5.29 10.79 -10.88
CA LEU A 76 -5.11 9.89 -9.75
C LEU A 76 -5.73 8.54 -10.04
N THR A 77 -5.02 7.47 -9.70
CA THR A 77 -5.51 6.11 -9.88
C THR A 77 -5.38 5.35 -8.56
N GLY A 78 -6.44 4.67 -8.15
CA GLY A 78 -6.44 3.75 -7.03
C GLY A 78 -6.58 2.31 -7.52
N LEU A 79 -5.79 1.42 -6.94
CA LEU A 79 -5.92 -0.02 -7.17
C LEU A 79 -6.07 -0.73 -5.83
N ASP A 80 -7.07 -1.60 -5.75
CA ASP A 80 -7.26 -2.49 -4.60
C ASP A 80 -7.68 -3.90 -5.07
N LEU A 81 -7.30 -4.90 -4.31
CA LEU A 81 -7.65 -6.29 -4.62
C LEU A 81 -9.13 -6.59 -4.32
N THR A 82 -9.76 -5.81 -3.43
CA THR A 82 -11.09 -6.04 -2.89
C THR A 82 -12.15 -5.24 -3.65
N PRO A 83 -13.06 -5.90 -4.42
CA PRO A 83 -14.11 -5.20 -5.16
C PRO A 83 -14.97 -4.28 -4.26
N GLY A 84 -15.32 -4.74 -3.04
CA GLY A 84 -16.13 -3.95 -2.11
C GLY A 84 -15.47 -2.66 -1.65
N MET A 85 -14.12 -2.59 -1.56
CA MET A 85 -13.38 -1.36 -1.31
C MET A 85 -13.49 -0.40 -2.50
N ILE A 86 -13.31 -0.92 -3.71
CA ILE A 86 -13.41 -0.12 -4.95
C ILE A 86 -14.83 0.41 -5.15
N ASP A 87 -15.87 -0.36 -4.83
CA ASP A 87 -17.27 0.12 -4.90
C ASP A 87 -17.48 1.36 -4.00
N VAL A 88 -16.94 1.34 -2.79
CA VAL A 88 -17.01 2.49 -1.85
C VAL A 88 -16.20 3.67 -2.38
N ALA A 89 -15.00 3.43 -2.91
CA ALA A 89 -14.15 4.46 -3.47
C ALA A 89 -14.80 5.15 -4.67
N GLN A 90 -15.37 4.39 -5.60
CA GLN A 90 -16.08 4.90 -6.77
C GLN A 90 -17.33 5.70 -6.41
N ALA A 91 -18.03 5.33 -5.33
CA ALA A 91 -19.20 6.07 -4.84
C ALA A 91 -18.88 7.52 -4.40
N LYS A 92 -17.61 7.86 -4.17
CA LYS A 92 -17.17 9.25 -3.88
C LYS A 92 -17.25 10.18 -5.09
N GLN A 93 -17.33 9.63 -6.32
CA GLN A 93 -17.49 10.40 -7.57
C GLN A 93 -16.46 11.53 -7.73
N LEU A 94 -15.19 11.23 -7.49
CA LEU A 94 -14.10 12.21 -7.60
C LEU A 94 -13.70 12.39 -9.07
N ASP A 95 -13.70 13.62 -9.57
CA ASP A 95 -13.27 13.95 -10.93
C ASP A 95 -11.75 13.66 -11.10
N ASN A 96 -11.33 13.18 -12.28
CA ASN A 96 -9.94 12.83 -12.58
C ASN A 96 -9.34 11.74 -11.66
N VAL A 97 -10.17 10.99 -10.93
CA VAL A 97 -9.76 9.84 -10.12
C VAL A 97 -10.38 8.58 -10.69
N SER A 98 -9.54 7.58 -10.98
CA SER A 98 -9.96 6.27 -11.47
C SER A 98 -9.70 5.21 -10.41
N PHE A 99 -10.60 4.24 -10.27
CA PHE A 99 -10.45 3.12 -9.33
C PHE A 99 -10.56 1.79 -10.06
N VAL A 100 -9.61 0.88 -9.80
CA VAL A 100 -9.44 -0.40 -10.49
C VAL A 100 -9.34 -1.53 -9.49
N VAL A 101 -10.11 -2.60 -9.69
CA VAL A 101 -9.90 -3.86 -8.97
C VAL A 101 -8.69 -4.55 -9.59
N GLY A 102 -7.66 -4.84 -8.79
CA GLY A 102 -6.44 -5.46 -9.31
C GLY A 102 -5.50 -5.94 -8.21
N ASP A 103 -4.51 -6.72 -8.64
CA ASP A 103 -3.50 -7.30 -7.78
C ASP A 103 -2.24 -6.43 -7.77
N ALA A 104 -1.78 -6.06 -6.59
CA ALA A 104 -0.54 -5.29 -6.40
C ALA A 104 0.72 -6.01 -6.94
N GLU A 105 0.67 -7.34 -7.03
CA GLU A 105 1.75 -8.18 -7.55
C GLU A 105 1.72 -8.39 -9.07
N ALA A 106 0.70 -7.83 -9.75
CA ALA A 106 0.50 -7.88 -11.21
C ALA A 106 -0.31 -6.66 -11.66
N LEU A 107 0.27 -5.47 -11.61
CA LEU A 107 -0.39 -4.20 -11.89
C LEU A 107 -0.90 -4.12 -13.34
N PRO A 108 -2.21 -3.88 -13.59
CA PRO A 108 -2.81 -3.87 -14.92
C PRO A 108 -2.55 -2.54 -15.67
N PHE A 109 -1.35 -2.00 -15.55
CA PHE A 109 -0.95 -0.72 -16.15
C PHE A 109 0.26 -0.89 -17.06
N GLU A 110 0.36 -0.03 -18.08
CA GLU A 110 1.51 -0.01 -18.97
C GLU A 110 2.80 0.43 -18.24
N PRO A 111 3.97 -0.01 -18.68
CA PRO A 111 5.24 0.49 -18.16
C PRO A 111 5.35 2.01 -18.26
N ARG A 112 5.94 2.66 -17.26
CA ARG A 112 6.20 4.11 -17.26
C ARG A 112 4.94 4.96 -17.36
N SER A 113 3.88 4.57 -16.68
CA SER A 113 2.59 5.27 -16.64
C SER A 113 2.50 6.34 -15.56
N PHE A 114 3.27 6.21 -14.48
CA PHE A 114 3.12 7.06 -13.30
C PHE A 114 4.39 7.80 -12.90
N ASP A 115 4.22 9.02 -12.38
CA ASP A 115 5.30 9.81 -11.79
C ASP A 115 5.51 9.44 -10.32
N ALA A 116 4.45 8.99 -9.66
CA ALA A 116 4.50 8.57 -8.27
C ALA A 116 3.62 7.35 -8.01
N VAL A 117 4.08 6.48 -7.12
CA VAL A 117 3.32 5.37 -6.56
C VAL A 117 3.27 5.53 -5.05
N LEU A 118 2.08 5.41 -4.49
CA LEU A 118 1.82 5.39 -3.05
C LEU A 118 1.44 3.97 -2.63
N CYS A 119 1.77 3.59 -1.41
CA CYS A 119 1.27 2.37 -0.78
C CYS A 119 1.17 2.61 0.73
N SER A 120 -0.06 2.74 1.24
CA SER A 120 -0.33 3.04 2.64
C SER A 120 -0.92 1.85 3.36
N ASN A 121 -0.20 1.30 4.34
CA ASN A 121 -0.68 0.26 5.25
C ASN A 121 -1.34 -0.97 4.55
N SER A 122 -0.89 -1.29 3.34
CA SER A 122 -1.38 -2.41 2.54
C SER A 122 -0.31 -3.48 2.27
N PHE A 123 0.95 -3.08 2.23
CA PHE A 123 2.09 -3.90 1.80
C PHE A 123 2.25 -5.23 2.58
N HIS A 124 1.88 -5.28 3.86
CA HIS A 124 1.99 -6.49 4.70
C HIS A 124 0.99 -7.59 4.34
N HIS A 125 0.03 -7.31 3.45
CA HIS A 125 -0.90 -8.28 2.89
C HIS A 125 -0.40 -8.96 1.61
N TYR A 126 0.77 -8.57 1.06
CA TYR A 126 1.25 -9.09 -0.22
C TYR A 126 2.11 -10.35 -0.03
N PRO A 127 1.66 -11.54 -0.51
CA PRO A 127 2.42 -12.78 -0.41
C PRO A 127 3.78 -12.75 -1.08
N HIS A 128 3.92 -12.02 -2.19
CA HIS A 128 5.13 -11.91 -3.00
C HIS A 128 5.60 -10.45 -3.08
N PRO A 129 6.18 -9.89 -2.00
CA PRO A 129 6.60 -8.50 -1.96
C PRO A 129 7.63 -8.14 -3.04
N GLU A 130 8.45 -9.10 -3.49
CA GLU A 130 9.39 -8.92 -4.59
C GLU A 130 8.68 -8.60 -5.91
N ARG A 131 7.49 -9.18 -6.15
CA ARG A 131 6.67 -8.87 -7.34
C ARG A 131 6.09 -7.49 -7.27
N PHE A 132 5.59 -7.08 -6.10
CA PHE A 132 5.10 -5.71 -5.89
C PHE A 132 6.18 -4.68 -6.24
N PHE A 133 7.40 -4.80 -5.72
CA PHE A 133 8.46 -3.84 -6.03
C PHE A 133 8.89 -3.88 -7.50
N ALA A 134 8.92 -5.05 -8.14
CA ALA A 134 9.19 -5.17 -9.57
C ALA A 134 8.11 -4.45 -10.42
N GLU A 135 6.83 -4.61 -10.06
CA GLU A 135 5.72 -3.95 -10.73
C GLU A 135 5.74 -2.42 -10.51
N VAL A 136 6.01 -1.97 -9.28
CA VAL A 136 6.22 -0.53 -9.00
C VAL A 136 7.35 0.03 -9.85
N ALA A 137 8.50 -0.64 -9.90
CA ALA A 137 9.62 -0.22 -10.73
C ALA A 137 9.24 -0.20 -12.22
N ARG A 138 8.41 -1.13 -12.68
CA ARG A 138 7.95 -1.19 -14.08
C ARG A 138 7.04 -0.01 -14.44
N VAL A 139 6.05 0.28 -13.60
CA VAL A 139 5.03 1.30 -13.91
C VAL A 139 5.49 2.73 -13.65
N LEU A 140 6.50 2.94 -12.81
CA LEU A 140 7.11 4.26 -12.61
C LEU A 140 7.83 4.74 -13.87
N ARG A 141 7.74 6.02 -14.18
CA ARG A 141 8.59 6.72 -15.14
C ARG A 141 10.02 6.84 -14.61
N PRO A 142 11.06 6.99 -15.46
CA PRO A 142 12.39 7.37 -15.00
C PRO A 142 12.32 8.64 -14.13
N GLY A 143 12.98 8.64 -12.99
CA GLY A 143 12.89 9.71 -11.99
C GLY A 143 11.67 9.64 -11.08
N GLY A 144 10.67 8.82 -11.40
CA GLY A 144 9.47 8.63 -10.59
C GLY A 144 9.77 7.99 -9.24
N ARG A 145 8.86 8.15 -8.28
CA ARG A 145 9.09 7.76 -6.89
C ARG A 145 8.00 6.89 -6.30
N LEU A 146 8.41 6.01 -5.39
CA LEU A 146 7.55 5.26 -4.48
C LEU A 146 7.56 5.93 -3.11
N VAL A 147 6.39 6.15 -2.51
CA VAL A 147 6.21 6.51 -1.10
C VAL A 147 5.41 5.40 -0.43
N LEU A 148 6.03 4.68 0.51
CA LEU A 148 5.41 3.55 1.19
C LEU A 148 5.40 3.78 2.70
N ARG A 149 4.22 3.57 3.29
CA ARG A 149 4.01 3.45 4.73
C ARG A 149 3.51 2.05 5.05
N GLY A 150 4.08 1.44 6.08
CA GLY A 150 3.70 0.09 6.48
C GLY A 150 4.17 -0.23 7.89
N TYR A 151 4.17 -1.50 8.25
CA TYR A 151 4.61 -1.96 9.56
C TYR A 151 6.05 -2.45 9.53
N THR A 152 6.79 -2.15 10.59
CA THR A 152 8.11 -2.71 10.90
C THR A 152 8.38 -2.60 12.39
N SER A 153 9.41 -3.28 12.88
CA SER A 153 9.88 -3.16 14.25
C SER A 153 11.33 -3.65 14.37
N ASN A 154 11.82 -3.77 15.60
CA ASN A 154 13.08 -4.45 15.86
C ASN A 154 12.98 -5.96 15.58
N ASP A 155 14.12 -6.60 15.41
CA ASP A 155 14.22 -8.00 14.99
C ASP A 155 13.44 -8.99 15.84
N VAL A 156 13.41 -8.78 17.16
CA VAL A 156 12.70 -9.66 18.10
C VAL A 156 11.18 -9.50 17.92
N ALA A 157 10.69 -8.25 17.85
CA ALA A 157 9.28 -7.98 17.67
C ALA A 157 8.79 -8.49 16.30
N VAL A 158 9.54 -8.25 15.22
CA VAL A 158 9.22 -8.79 13.88
C VAL A 158 9.17 -10.31 13.89
N TRP A 159 10.11 -10.96 14.60
CA TRP A 159 10.11 -12.42 14.73
C TRP A 159 8.85 -12.91 15.48
N LEU A 160 8.49 -12.28 16.60
CA LEU A 160 7.28 -12.63 17.36
C LEU A 160 6.00 -12.43 16.52
N MET A 161 5.87 -11.29 15.84
CA MET A 161 4.76 -11.01 14.94
C MET A 161 4.63 -12.10 13.88
N ASN A 162 5.69 -12.40 13.14
CA ASN A 162 5.66 -13.35 12.03
C ASN A 162 5.47 -14.81 12.45
N ASN A 163 5.94 -15.21 13.63
CA ASN A 163 5.95 -16.62 14.04
C ASN A 163 4.84 -16.97 15.05
N ILE A 164 4.23 -15.99 15.69
CA ILE A 164 3.20 -16.21 16.71
C ILE A 164 1.92 -15.45 16.37
N GLU A 165 2.01 -14.12 16.27
CA GLU A 165 0.83 -13.25 16.13
C GLU A 165 0.10 -13.45 14.80
N LEU A 166 0.80 -13.31 13.67
CA LEU A 166 0.19 -13.45 12.35
C LEU A 166 -0.32 -14.86 12.05
N PRO A 167 0.39 -15.97 12.40
CA PRO A 167 -0.19 -17.31 12.28
C PRO A 167 -1.48 -17.48 13.08
N LEU A 168 -1.56 -16.89 14.27
CA LEU A 168 -2.77 -16.97 15.10
C LEU A 168 -3.89 -16.09 14.50
N ALA A 169 -3.58 -14.88 14.04
CA ALA A 169 -4.52 -13.98 13.39
C ALA A 169 -5.15 -14.62 12.13
N ARG A 170 -4.36 -15.34 11.33
CA ARG A 170 -4.87 -16.09 10.16
C ARG A 170 -5.89 -17.15 10.53
N LEU A 171 -5.75 -17.82 11.68
CA LEU A 171 -6.76 -18.77 12.16
C LEU A 171 -8.07 -18.07 12.50
N LEU A 172 -8.04 -16.76 12.77
CA LEU A 172 -9.20 -15.92 13.03
C LEU A 172 -9.74 -15.24 11.75
N GLY A 173 -9.13 -15.51 10.60
CA GLY A 173 -9.59 -15.03 9.29
C GLY A 173 -8.94 -13.73 8.81
N HIS A 174 -7.85 -13.26 9.44
CA HIS A 174 -7.09 -12.09 8.99
C HIS A 174 -6.14 -12.43 7.84
N GLY A 175 -6.03 -11.52 6.87
CA GLY A 175 -5.23 -11.70 5.66
C GLY A 175 -3.78 -11.22 5.74
N ASP A 176 -3.30 -10.83 6.93
CA ASP A 176 -1.91 -10.41 7.11
C ASP A 176 -0.91 -11.52 6.77
N VAL A 177 0.07 -11.20 5.95
CA VAL A 177 1.04 -12.19 5.46
C VAL A 177 2.34 -12.13 6.25
N ARG A 178 3.00 -10.97 6.27
CA ARG A 178 4.33 -10.83 6.84
C ARG A 178 4.68 -9.38 7.15
N ILE A 179 5.34 -9.16 8.28
CA ILE A 179 6.02 -7.91 8.60
C ILE A 179 7.49 -8.06 8.23
N LEU A 180 8.03 -7.09 7.48
CA LEU A 180 9.43 -7.08 7.06
C LEU A 180 10.29 -6.21 7.98
N LYS A 181 11.53 -6.63 8.18
CA LYS A 181 12.58 -5.80 8.77
C LYS A 181 13.01 -4.72 7.76
N LEU A 182 13.55 -3.61 8.24
CA LEU A 182 14.06 -2.57 7.34
C LEU A 182 15.16 -3.07 6.39
N SER A 183 16.01 -4.01 6.84
CA SER A 183 17.05 -4.60 5.98
C SER A 183 16.48 -5.45 4.86
N GLU A 184 15.41 -6.22 5.13
CA GLU A 184 14.71 -7.00 4.10
C GLU A 184 14.00 -6.08 3.11
N LEU A 185 13.34 -5.02 3.62
CA LEU A 185 12.68 -4.03 2.80
C LEU A 185 13.67 -3.28 1.88
N ARG A 186 14.85 -2.92 2.41
CA ARG A 186 15.94 -2.32 1.62
C ARG A 186 16.39 -3.24 0.49
N ALA A 187 16.65 -4.51 0.80
CA ALA A 187 17.08 -5.48 -0.21
C ALA A 187 16.07 -5.61 -1.35
N LEU A 188 14.78 -5.75 -1.05
CA LEU A 188 13.71 -5.84 -2.05
C LEU A 188 13.63 -4.60 -2.94
N VAL A 189 13.78 -3.40 -2.36
CA VAL A 189 13.80 -2.13 -3.11
C VAL A 189 14.98 -2.10 -4.08
N GLU A 190 16.18 -2.40 -3.60
CA GLU A 190 17.41 -2.37 -4.40
C GLU A 190 17.41 -3.45 -5.50
N GLU A 191 16.94 -4.65 -5.20
CA GLU A 191 16.79 -5.77 -6.16
C GLU A 191 15.80 -5.44 -7.29
N SER A 192 14.78 -4.63 -7.01
CA SER A 192 13.82 -4.17 -8.03
C SER A 192 14.38 -3.08 -8.97
N GLY A 193 15.57 -2.56 -8.71
CA GLY A 193 16.18 -1.46 -9.45
C GLY A 193 15.75 -0.06 -8.98
N LEU A 194 15.05 0.03 -7.86
CA LEU A 194 14.75 1.29 -7.20
C LEU A 194 15.89 1.70 -6.25
N THR A 195 16.13 2.98 -6.11
CA THR A 195 17.11 3.54 -5.17
C THR A 195 16.40 4.06 -3.93
N PRO A 196 16.64 3.51 -2.74
CA PRO A 196 16.04 4.03 -1.51
C PRO A 196 16.66 5.40 -1.17
N LEU A 197 15.81 6.43 -1.08
CA LEU A 197 16.18 7.79 -0.66
C LEU A 197 15.98 7.98 0.85
N LYS A 198 14.92 7.40 1.39
CA LYS A 198 14.60 7.38 2.81
C LYS A 198 14.12 5.99 3.19
N LEU A 199 14.62 5.44 4.27
CA LEU A 199 14.13 4.17 4.83
C LEU A 199 14.40 4.17 6.33
N GLU A 200 13.35 4.33 7.11
CA GLU A 200 13.45 4.46 8.56
C GLU A 200 12.28 3.79 9.29
N ALA A 201 12.56 3.36 10.51
CA ALA A 201 11.52 2.98 11.45
C ALA A 201 11.10 4.22 12.25
N GLN A 202 9.80 4.43 12.34
CA GLN A 202 9.20 5.52 13.10
C GLN A 202 8.41 4.98 14.30
N LYS A 203 7.98 5.88 15.20
CA LYS A 203 7.15 5.52 16.36
C LYS A 203 5.88 4.79 15.92
N GLY A 204 5.39 3.87 16.76
CA GLY A 204 4.17 3.10 16.47
C GLY A 204 4.39 1.94 15.50
N PHE A 205 5.62 1.39 15.44
CA PHE A 205 5.97 0.25 14.58
C PHE A 205 5.81 0.55 13.07
N ARG A 206 6.05 1.81 12.66
CA ARG A 206 5.89 2.26 11.27
C ARG A 206 7.21 2.18 10.50
N ALA A 207 7.15 1.61 9.30
CA ALA A 207 8.16 1.79 8.27
C ALA A 207 7.79 2.99 7.40
N HIS A 208 8.77 3.84 7.10
CA HIS A 208 8.65 4.90 6.13
C HIS A 208 9.73 4.75 5.07
N LEU A 209 9.30 4.53 3.83
CA LEU A 209 10.17 4.33 2.68
C LEU A 209 9.83 5.34 1.60
N VAL A 210 10.86 6.03 1.10
CA VAL A 210 10.83 6.76 -0.17
C VAL A 210 11.92 6.17 -1.05
N ALA A 211 11.56 5.76 -2.26
CA ALA A 211 12.51 5.22 -3.24
C ALA A 211 12.27 5.84 -4.61
N ARG A 212 13.32 5.91 -5.44
CA ARG A 212 13.29 6.51 -6.78
C ARG A 212 13.69 5.50 -7.84
N LYS A 213 13.03 5.59 -8.99
CA LYS A 213 13.46 4.89 -10.21
C LYS A 213 14.53 5.70 -10.92
N GLY A 214 15.66 5.05 -11.24
CA GLY A 214 16.72 5.65 -12.06
C GLY A 214 16.31 5.94 -13.51
#